data_4b7b0574bd5948b486151e7e85a7dd62
#
_entry.id   4b7b0574bd5948b486151e7e85a7dd62
#
_cell.length_a   1.000
_cell.length_b   1.000
_cell.length_c   1.000
_cell.angle_alpha   90.00
_cell.angle_beta   90.00
_cell.angle_gamma   90.00
#
_symmetry.space_group_name_H-M   'P 1'
#
loop_
_entity.id
_entity.type
_entity.pdbx_description
1 polymer ?
#
loop_
_entity_poly.entity_id
_entity_poly.type
_entity_poly.pdbx_seq_one_letter_code
_entity_poly.pdbx_strand_id
1 'polypeptide(L)'
;MKKPELLVTPKAVVDIEPLAKAGADAVMIGEQKFGLRLAGEFSREDVKQAVKVAHENGVKVYVAMNAMFHNDKVDELTDYVAFLNEVSVDAIVFGDPAVLMAVREVAPNMQLHWNTETTATNWFTCNYWGQRGAKRAVLARELSLDEIVELKENAEVELEVQIHGMTCMFQSKRSLVGNYFEYQGRNLDIEKKKYEENMFLYDPERNNKYPIYEDENGTHIMSPNDICFIDELEELIDAEVASLKVDGVLKSSAYIIEVTKKYRKAIDLCVEDRDAYYDVKDDLYKEIEEMQPVNRPLDTGFFFKETVY
;
A
#
# COMPACT_ATOMS: atom_id res chain seq x y z
N MET A 1 -21.34 12.73 6.01
CA MET A 1 -20.09 11.99 6.24
C MET A 1 -19.00 12.51 5.31
N LYS A 2 -17.75 12.50 5.74
CA LYS A 2 -16.62 12.86 4.86
C LYS A 2 -16.26 11.64 4.01
N LYS A 3 -16.24 11.79 2.70
CA LYS A 3 -15.83 10.73 1.77
C LYS A 3 -14.35 10.43 1.95
N PRO A 4 -13.94 9.17 2.18
CA PRO A 4 -12.54 8.80 2.29
C PRO A 4 -11.83 8.94 0.94
N GLU A 5 -10.53 9.21 0.99
CA GLU A 5 -9.64 9.18 -0.16
C GLU A 5 -9.45 7.74 -0.64
N LEU A 6 -9.59 7.48 -1.93
CA LEU A 6 -9.25 6.20 -2.55
C LEU A 6 -7.82 6.28 -3.09
N LEU A 7 -6.89 5.65 -2.37
CA LEU A 7 -5.47 5.57 -2.71
C LEU A 7 -5.18 4.27 -3.46
N VAL A 8 -4.48 4.36 -4.59
CA VAL A 8 -4.17 3.21 -5.44
C VAL A 8 -2.67 3.16 -5.78
N THR A 9 -2.11 1.98 -5.98
CA THR A 9 -0.71 1.80 -6.38
C THR A 9 -0.61 1.39 -7.85
N PRO A 10 -0.25 2.32 -8.77
CA PRO A 10 -0.07 2.03 -10.21
C PRO A 10 1.21 1.22 -10.45
N LYS A 11 1.24 0.48 -11.55
CA LYS A 11 2.42 -0.26 -12.00
C LYS A 11 3.35 0.58 -12.89
N ALA A 12 2.81 1.54 -13.61
CA ALA A 12 3.55 2.42 -14.51
C ALA A 12 2.84 3.78 -14.67
N VAL A 13 3.55 4.76 -15.21
CA VAL A 13 3.00 6.11 -15.49
C VAL A 13 1.74 6.07 -16.33
N VAL A 14 1.68 5.16 -17.31
CA VAL A 14 0.53 5.00 -18.23
C VAL A 14 -0.76 4.55 -17.53
N ASP A 15 -0.67 4.01 -16.32
CA ASP A 15 -1.83 3.57 -15.55
C ASP A 15 -2.54 4.74 -14.83
N ILE A 16 -1.85 5.87 -14.62
CA ILE A 16 -2.32 6.96 -13.75
C ILE A 16 -3.59 7.61 -14.31
N GLU A 17 -3.62 7.95 -15.58
CA GLU A 17 -4.83 8.53 -16.21
C GLU A 17 -6.02 7.56 -16.19
N PRO A 18 -5.89 6.26 -16.55
CA PRO A 18 -6.95 5.28 -16.37
C PRO A 18 -7.43 5.13 -14.91
N LEU A 19 -6.52 5.16 -13.93
CA LEU A 19 -6.88 5.10 -12.51
C LEU A 19 -7.61 6.35 -12.03
N ALA A 20 -7.19 7.54 -12.48
CA ALA A 20 -7.92 8.78 -12.23
C ALA A 20 -9.35 8.72 -12.77
N LYS A 21 -9.53 8.24 -14.01
CA LYS A 21 -10.86 8.02 -14.62
C LYS A 21 -11.66 6.93 -13.91
N ALA A 22 -10.99 5.98 -13.26
CA ALA A 22 -11.62 4.96 -12.43
C ALA A 22 -12.03 5.48 -11.04
N GLY A 23 -11.64 6.72 -10.68
CA GLY A 23 -12.02 7.41 -9.46
C GLY A 23 -10.99 7.34 -8.33
N ALA A 24 -9.72 7.06 -8.63
CA ALA A 24 -8.65 7.23 -7.66
C ALA A 24 -8.47 8.73 -7.30
N ASP A 25 -8.37 9.04 -6.00
CA ASP A 25 -8.08 10.37 -5.49
C ASP A 25 -6.59 10.62 -5.32
N ALA A 26 -5.83 9.54 -5.10
CA ALA A 26 -4.38 9.58 -4.93
C ALA A 26 -3.73 8.31 -5.49
N VAL A 27 -2.47 8.43 -5.90
CA VAL A 27 -1.62 7.29 -6.25
C VAL A 27 -0.36 7.26 -5.39
N MET A 28 0.08 6.05 -5.00
CA MET A 28 1.37 5.85 -4.33
C MET A 28 2.33 5.14 -5.28
N ILE A 29 3.47 5.77 -5.51
CA ILE A 29 4.57 5.31 -6.38
C ILE A 29 5.90 5.35 -5.63
N GLY A 30 6.98 4.93 -6.25
CA GLY A 30 8.31 5.07 -5.66
C GLY A 30 9.41 4.46 -6.50
N GLU A 31 10.64 4.85 -6.18
CA GLU A 31 11.87 4.25 -6.68
C GLU A 31 12.24 3.08 -5.75
N GLN A 32 12.56 1.93 -6.30
CA GLN A 32 12.85 0.70 -5.53
C GLN A 32 13.98 0.86 -4.51
N LYS A 33 14.92 1.78 -4.80
CA LYS A 33 16.01 2.13 -3.90
C LYS A 33 15.55 2.68 -2.55
N PHE A 34 14.40 3.37 -2.52
CA PHE A 34 13.89 4.09 -1.36
C PHE A 34 12.57 3.50 -0.82
N GLY A 35 11.82 2.80 -1.66
CA GLY A 35 10.49 2.27 -1.32
C GLY A 35 10.44 0.74 -1.28
N LEU A 36 9.64 0.20 -0.35
CA LEU A 36 9.40 -1.23 -0.21
C LEU A 36 8.08 -1.62 -0.89
N ARG A 37 8.06 -2.81 -1.49
CA ARG A 37 6.84 -3.45 -2.02
C ARG A 37 6.03 -2.55 -2.93
N LEU A 38 6.71 -1.92 -3.87
CA LEU A 38 6.08 -1.10 -4.89
C LEU A 38 5.35 -1.97 -5.91
N ALA A 39 4.18 -1.54 -6.36
CA ALA A 39 3.45 -2.22 -7.44
C ALA A 39 4.20 -2.13 -8.77
N GLY A 40 4.90 -1.02 -8.99
CA GLY A 40 5.81 -0.76 -10.10
C GLY A 40 7.04 0.00 -9.67
N GLU A 41 8.07 -0.03 -10.49
CA GLU A 41 9.29 0.74 -10.31
C GLU A 41 9.21 2.04 -11.10
N PHE A 42 9.48 3.16 -10.44
CA PHE A 42 9.44 4.49 -11.04
C PHE A 42 10.81 5.15 -10.90
N SER A 43 11.48 5.38 -12.02
CA SER A 43 12.68 6.21 -12.06
C SER A 43 12.35 7.66 -11.68
N ARG A 44 13.36 8.49 -11.41
CA ARG A 44 13.15 9.93 -11.17
C ARG A 44 12.38 10.61 -12.30
N GLU A 45 12.66 10.24 -13.56
CA GLU A 45 11.92 10.79 -14.71
C GLU A 45 10.47 10.31 -14.74
N ASP A 46 10.23 9.03 -14.39
CA ASP A 46 8.86 8.50 -14.27
C ASP A 46 8.10 9.19 -13.13
N VAL A 47 8.74 9.45 -11.97
CA VAL A 47 8.13 10.20 -10.87
C VAL A 47 7.72 11.60 -11.32
N LYS A 48 8.61 12.33 -12.02
CA LYS A 48 8.30 13.65 -12.56
C LYS A 48 7.13 13.62 -13.56
N GLN A 49 7.11 12.62 -14.44
CA GLN A 49 6.01 12.45 -15.39
C GLN A 49 4.72 12.02 -14.70
N ALA A 50 4.81 11.15 -13.68
CA ALA A 50 3.68 10.71 -12.88
C ALA A 50 2.99 11.87 -12.18
N VAL A 51 3.76 12.76 -11.53
CA VAL A 51 3.23 13.97 -10.86
C VAL A 51 2.49 14.84 -11.87
N LYS A 52 3.09 15.09 -13.04
CA LYS A 52 2.43 15.89 -14.08
C LYS A 52 1.10 15.28 -14.53
N VAL A 53 1.09 14.00 -14.90
CA VAL A 53 -0.12 13.31 -15.38
C VAL A 53 -1.18 13.24 -14.28
N ALA A 54 -0.80 12.93 -13.04
CA ALA A 54 -1.72 12.86 -11.93
C ALA A 54 -2.37 14.23 -11.63
N HIS A 55 -1.58 15.29 -11.52
CA HIS A 55 -2.09 16.64 -11.26
C HIS A 55 -2.97 17.18 -12.39
N GLU A 56 -2.66 16.89 -13.66
CA GLU A 56 -3.53 17.21 -14.79
C GLU A 56 -4.89 16.51 -14.71
N ASN A 57 -5.00 15.39 -13.99
CA ASN A 57 -6.22 14.64 -13.74
C ASN A 57 -6.82 14.85 -12.34
N GLY A 58 -6.27 15.78 -11.54
CA GLY A 58 -6.77 16.08 -10.19
C GLY A 58 -6.45 15.02 -9.12
N VAL A 59 -5.48 14.15 -9.38
CA VAL A 59 -5.04 13.06 -8.51
C VAL A 59 -3.74 13.45 -7.79
N LYS A 60 -3.64 13.15 -6.50
CA LYS A 60 -2.42 13.37 -5.71
C LYS A 60 -1.39 12.27 -5.94
N VAL A 61 -0.12 12.61 -5.72
CA VAL A 61 0.99 11.66 -5.80
C VAL A 61 1.71 11.57 -4.47
N TYR A 62 1.75 10.36 -3.90
CA TYR A 62 2.54 10.04 -2.72
C TYR A 62 3.73 9.18 -3.10
N VAL A 63 4.91 9.49 -2.57
CA VAL A 63 6.13 8.73 -2.88
C VAL A 63 6.58 7.93 -1.67
N ALA A 64 6.71 6.62 -1.86
CA ALA A 64 7.18 5.71 -0.83
C ALA A 64 8.69 5.84 -0.62
N MET A 65 9.09 6.18 0.62
CA MET A 65 10.43 6.16 1.16
C MET A 65 10.44 5.36 2.48
N ASN A 66 9.76 4.22 2.48
CA ASN A 66 9.53 3.39 3.66
C ASN A 66 10.53 2.23 3.81
N ALA A 67 11.62 2.25 3.06
CA ALA A 67 12.74 1.33 3.26
C ALA A 67 13.52 1.66 4.55
N MET A 68 14.26 0.68 5.06
CA MET A 68 15.25 0.90 6.12
C MET A 68 16.60 1.30 5.49
N PHE A 69 17.15 2.44 5.93
CA PHE A 69 18.37 2.99 5.37
C PHE A 69 19.59 2.68 6.24
N HIS A 70 20.66 2.18 5.62
CA HIS A 70 21.97 2.04 6.22
C HIS A 70 22.80 3.28 5.91
N ASN A 71 23.90 3.47 6.66
CA ASN A 71 24.76 4.65 6.58
C ASN A 71 25.26 4.99 5.17
N ASP A 72 25.44 3.98 4.32
CA ASP A 72 25.85 4.12 2.92
C ASP A 72 24.81 4.80 2.02
N LYS A 73 23.56 4.89 2.47
CA LYS A 73 22.45 5.48 1.70
C LYS A 73 21.89 6.77 2.30
N VAL A 74 22.31 7.15 3.51
CA VAL A 74 21.76 8.32 4.21
C VAL A 74 22.02 9.62 3.45
N ASP A 75 23.20 9.78 2.88
CA ASP A 75 23.57 10.99 2.13
C ASP A 75 22.71 11.20 0.86
N GLU A 76 22.18 10.13 0.30
CA GLU A 76 21.31 10.19 -0.89
C GLU A 76 19.88 10.60 -0.57
N LEU A 77 19.44 10.48 0.70
CA LEU A 77 18.08 10.83 1.11
C LEU A 77 17.79 12.30 0.91
N THR A 78 18.73 13.17 1.31
CA THR A 78 18.58 14.62 1.18
C THR A 78 18.43 15.06 -0.28
N ASP A 79 19.23 14.49 -1.19
CA ASP A 79 19.13 14.76 -2.63
C ASP A 79 17.80 14.28 -3.21
N TYR A 80 17.34 13.09 -2.80
CA TYR A 80 16.08 12.55 -3.30
C TYR A 80 14.88 13.34 -2.77
N VAL A 81 14.86 13.71 -1.50
CA VAL A 81 13.83 14.57 -0.91
C VAL A 81 13.79 15.94 -1.59
N ALA A 82 14.96 16.56 -1.87
CA ALA A 82 15.02 17.81 -2.60
C ALA A 82 14.41 17.68 -4.01
N PHE A 83 14.73 16.61 -4.73
CA PHE A 83 14.12 16.29 -6.02
C PHE A 83 12.59 16.11 -5.91
N LEU A 84 12.07 15.35 -4.93
CA LEU A 84 10.64 15.17 -4.74
C LEU A 84 9.92 16.50 -4.47
N ASN A 85 10.55 17.38 -3.69
CA ASN A 85 10.01 18.71 -3.44
C ASN A 85 10.01 19.59 -4.71
N GLU A 86 11.07 19.51 -5.54
CA GLU A 86 11.15 20.25 -6.81
C GLU A 86 10.06 19.84 -7.78
N VAL A 87 9.77 18.53 -7.92
CA VAL A 87 8.72 18.03 -8.81
C VAL A 87 7.33 18.11 -8.20
N SER A 88 7.19 18.62 -6.96
CA SER A 88 5.94 18.92 -6.28
C SER A 88 5.09 17.67 -6.00
N VAL A 89 5.69 16.59 -5.47
CA VAL A 89 4.92 15.48 -4.90
C VAL A 89 4.08 15.96 -3.70
N ASP A 90 2.91 15.37 -3.49
CA ASP A 90 1.98 15.83 -2.45
C ASP A 90 2.36 15.35 -1.06
N ALA A 91 2.97 14.15 -0.94
CA ALA A 91 3.48 13.64 0.33
C ALA A 91 4.58 12.60 0.15
N ILE A 92 5.41 12.45 1.18
CA ILE A 92 6.38 11.35 1.31
C ILE A 92 5.85 10.37 2.36
N VAL A 93 5.76 9.08 1.97
CA VAL A 93 5.40 7.96 2.87
C VAL A 93 6.67 7.39 3.45
N PHE A 94 6.91 7.58 4.74
CA PHE A 94 8.19 7.24 5.38
C PHE A 94 8.05 6.24 6.53
N GLY A 95 9.10 5.44 6.76
CA GLY A 95 9.21 4.55 7.93
C GLY A 95 10.42 4.89 8.80
N ASP A 96 11.55 5.22 8.18
CA ASP A 96 12.81 5.52 8.85
C ASP A 96 12.87 7.00 9.29
N PRO A 97 13.23 7.29 10.56
CA PRO A 97 13.45 8.66 11.02
C PRO A 97 14.48 9.47 10.21
N ALA A 98 15.42 8.83 9.51
CA ALA A 98 16.37 9.51 8.63
C ALA A 98 15.67 10.31 7.52
N VAL A 99 14.56 9.79 6.98
CA VAL A 99 13.75 10.50 5.98
C VAL A 99 13.12 11.75 6.58
N LEU A 100 12.56 11.67 7.80
CA LEU A 100 12.03 12.83 8.51
C LEU A 100 13.11 13.92 8.70
N MET A 101 14.35 13.50 9.02
CA MET A 101 15.46 14.44 9.20
C MET A 101 15.82 15.12 7.87
N ALA A 102 15.92 14.37 6.78
CA ALA A 102 16.17 14.92 5.43
C ALA A 102 15.05 15.89 5.01
N VAL A 103 13.77 15.54 5.25
CA VAL A 103 12.64 16.42 4.93
C VAL A 103 12.72 17.74 5.71
N ARG A 104 13.04 17.69 6.99
CA ARG A 104 13.19 18.90 7.81
C ARG A 104 14.31 19.83 7.32
N GLU A 105 15.35 19.26 6.74
CA GLU A 105 16.50 19.99 6.24
C GLU A 105 16.21 20.70 4.90
N VAL A 106 15.63 19.99 3.91
CA VAL A 106 15.55 20.50 2.53
C VAL A 106 14.12 20.73 2.02
N ALA A 107 13.09 20.19 2.68
CA ALA A 107 11.69 20.29 2.26
C ALA A 107 10.74 20.44 3.46
N PRO A 108 10.90 21.43 4.36
CA PRO A 108 10.19 21.47 5.65
C PRO A 108 8.67 21.58 5.55
N ASN A 109 8.13 21.92 4.39
CA ASN A 109 6.67 22.01 4.12
C ASN A 109 6.10 20.73 3.47
N MET A 110 6.94 19.73 3.14
CA MET A 110 6.52 18.47 2.56
C MET A 110 5.61 17.72 3.53
N GLN A 111 4.47 17.24 3.04
CA GLN A 111 3.59 16.40 3.85
C GLN A 111 4.23 15.02 4.08
N LEU A 112 4.03 14.50 5.28
CA LEU A 112 4.61 13.24 5.72
C LEU A 112 3.51 12.27 6.14
N HIS A 113 3.53 11.05 5.59
CA HIS A 113 2.70 9.94 6.00
C HIS A 113 3.59 8.87 6.65
N TRP A 114 3.33 8.56 7.91
CA TRP A 114 4.13 7.57 8.62
C TRP A 114 3.65 6.15 8.32
N ASN A 115 4.56 5.30 7.86
CA ASN A 115 4.28 3.92 7.48
C ASN A 115 5.45 3.01 7.86
N THR A 116 5.29 2.24 8.90
CA THR A 116 6.20 1.15 9.28
C THR A 116 5.61 -0.23 9.03
N GLU A 117 4.36 -0.29 8.58
CA GLU A 117 3.59 -1.50 8.25
C GLU A 117 3.29 -2.46 9.41
N THR A 118 4.02 -2.37 10.51
CA THR A 118 3.90 -3.31 11.65
C THR A 118 3.77 -2.62 13.00
N THR A 119 4.11 -1.35 13.14
CA THR A 119 4.18 -0.67 14.45
C THR A 119 3.10 0.38 14.66
N ALA A 120 2.27 0.67 13.67
CA ALA A 120 1.12 1.58 13.80
C ALA A 120 -0.11 0.82 14.35
N THR A 121 0.01 0.32 15.58
CA THR A 121 -0.99 -0.55 16.23
C THR A 121 -1.77 0.13 17.35
N ASN A 122 -1.46 1.39 17.69
CA ASN A 122 -2.16 2.12 18.72
C ASN A 122 -2.13 3.63 18.46
N TRP A 123 -3.14 4.33 18.96
CA TRP A 123 -3.28 5.78 18.78
C TRP A 123 -2.13 6.59 19.40
N PHE A 124 -1.54 6.11 20.49
CA PHE A 124 -0.45 6.82 21.17
C PHE A 124 0.79 6.93 20.26
N THR A 125 1.13 5.84 19.58
CA THR A 125 2.22 5.84 18.60
C THR A 125 1.90 6.69 17.38
N CYS A 126 0.66 6.66 16.89
CA CYS A 126 0.22 7.52 15.78
C CYS A 126 0.35 9.01 16.14
N ASN A 127 -0.12 9.40 17.34
CA ASN A 127 -0.04 10.78 17.83
C ASN A 127 1.41 11.20 18.10
N TYR A 128 2.27 10.28 18.57
CA TYR A 128 3.71 10.56 18.72
C TYR A 128 4.35 11.01 17.40
N TRP A 129 4.02 10.35 16.30
CA TRP A 129 4.53 10.73 14.98
C TRP A 129 3.80 11.98 14.44
N GLY A 130 2.53 12.16 14.77
CA GLY A 130 1.79 13.40 14.49
C GLY A 130 2.45 14.63 15.08
N GLN A 131 2.86 14.58 16.36
CA GLN A 131 3.61 15.65 17.04
C GLN A 131 4.97 15.92 16.39
N ARG A 132 5.48 14.99 15.59
CA ARG A 132 6.73 15.13 14.82
C ARG A 132 6.52 15.54 13.37
N GLY A 133 5.28 15.82 12.98
CA GLY A 133 4.95 16.36 11.66
C GLY A 133 4.34 15.35 10.68
N ALA A 134 4.08 14.10 11.09
CA ALA A 134 3.30 13.19 10.27
C ALA A 134 1.84 13.63 10.24
N LYS A 135 1.28 13.86 9.06
CA LYS A 135 -0.12 14.19 8.88
C LYS A 135 -1.02 12.96 8.93
N ARG A 136 -0.48 11.81 8.49
CA ARG A 136 -1.19 10.54 8.38
C ARG A 136 -0.37 9.40 8.94
N ALA A 137 -1.03 8.43 9.56
CA ALA A 137 -0.48 7.14 9.93
C ALA A 137 -1.11 6.05 9.08
N VAL A 138 -0.27 5.22 8.45
CA VAL A 138 -0.71 4.00 7.74
C VAL A 138 -0.75 2.88 8.76
N LEU A 139 -1.93 2.35 9.03
CA LEU A 139 -2.14 1.36 10.08
C LEU A 139 -1.52 -0.01 9.75
N ALA A 140 -1.16 -0.73 10.80
CA ALA A 140 -0.73 -2.11 10.69
C ALA A 140 -1.89 -2.99 10.16
N ARG A 141 -1.55 -3.95 9.31
CA ARG A 141 -2.53 -4.78 8.60
C ARG A 141 -3.08 -5.92 9.44
N GLU A 142 -2.59 -6.07 10.66
CA GLU A 142 -2.98 -7.09 11.65
C GLU A 142 -4.02 -6.59 12.65
N LEU A 143 -4.45 -5.32 12.54
CA LEU A 143 -5.49 -4.77 13.38
C LEU A 143 -6.87 -5.31 12.99
N SER A 144 -7.67 -5.64 14.00
CA SER A 144 -9.09 -5.88 13.83
C SER A 144 -9.86 -4.57 13.58
N LEU A 145 -11.08 -4.69 13.09
CA LEU A 145 -11.93 -3.54 12.83
C LEU A 145 -12.22 -2.76 14.12
N ASP A 146 -12.52 -3.45 15.22
CA ASP A 146 -12.76 -2.83 16.53
C ASP A 146 -11.55 -2.03 17.02
N GLU A 147 -10.33 -2.57 16.84
CA GLU A 147 -9.10 -1.88 17.18
C GLU A 147 -8.88 -0.64 16.31
N ILE A 148 -9.24 -0.68 15.02
CA ILE A 148 -9.16 0.48 14.12
C ILE A 148 -10.13 1.57 14.55
N VAL A 149 -11.37 1.21 14.91
CA VAL A 149 -12.39 2.15 15.40
C VAL A 149 -11.92 2.80 16.69
N GLU A 150 -11.49 2.02 17.70
CA GLU A 150 -10.94 2.55 18.96
C GLU A 150 -9.74 3.47 18.74
N LEU A 151 -8.83 3.05 17.85
CA LEU A 151 -7.66 3.87 17.49
C LEU A 151 -8.08 5.20 16.88
N LYS A 152 -9.07 5.19 16.00
CA LYS A 152 -9.57 6.41 15.34
C LYS A 152 -10.22 7.40 16.29
N GLU A 153 -10.92 6.92 17.32
CA GLU A 153 -11.54 7.79 18.34
C GLU A 153 -10.50 8.64 19.11
N ASN A 154 -9.25 8.15 19.20
CA ASN A 154 -8.17 8.75 19.97
C ASN A 154 -7.04 9.34 19.11
N ALA A 155 -7.02 9.08 17.81
CA ALA A 155 -5.97 9.55 16.91
C ALA A 155 -6.18 11.02 16.51
N GLU A 156 -5.13 11.82 16.64
CA GLU A 156 -5.05 13.23 16.23
C GLU A 156 -4.57 13.39 14.77
N VAL A 157 -4.19 12.28 14.11
CA VAL A 157 -3.71 12.24 12.73
C VAL A 157 -4.71 11.54 11.82
N GLU A 158 -4.61 11.76 10.52
CA GLU A 158 -5.36 10.98 9.53
C GLU A 158 -4.91 9.50 9.59
N LEU A 159 -5.87 8.59 9.39
CA LEU A 159 -5.59 7.15 9.32
C LEU A 159 -5.76 6.65 7.89
N GLU A 160 -4.87 5.76 7.47
CA GLU A 160 -4.93 5.03 6.21
C GLU A 160 -5.00 3.53 6.49
N VAL A 161 -5.95 2.85 5.83
CA VAL A 161 -6.19 1.41 5.96
C VAL A 161 -6.12 0.76 4.59
N GLN A 162 -5.42 -0.36 4.48
CA GLN A 162 -5.44 -1.18 3.28
C GLN A 162 -6.71 -2.03 3.24
N ILE A 163 -7.52 -1.87 2.19
CA ILE A 163 -8.81 -2.54 2.01
C ILE A 163 -8.80 -3.57 0.89
N HIS A 164 -7.75 -3.61 0.07
CA HIS A 164 -7.62 -4.58 -1.02
C HIS A 164 -6.17 -4.95 -1.32
N GLY A 165 -5.96 -6.20 -1.73
CA GLY A 165 -4.68 -6.72 -2.23
C GLY A 165 -3.88 -7.53 -1.22
N MET A 166 -2.65 -7.88 -1.59
CA MET A 166 -1.76 -8.71 -0.76
C MET A 166 -1.21 -7.96 0.44
N THR A 167 -0.98 -8.69 1.53
CA THR A 167 -0.21 -8.19 2.67
C THR A 167 1.16 -8.86 2.72
N CYS A 168 2.18 -8.12 3.15
CA CYS A 168 3.49 -8.69 3.43
C CYS A 168 3.47 -9.32 4.83
N MET A 169 3.72 -10.63 4.89
CA MET A 169 3.79 -11.37 6.16
C MET A 169 5.18 -11.38 6.74
N PHE A 170 6.20 -11.38 5.87
CA PHE A 170 7.60 -11.43 6.27
C PHE A 170 8.49 -10.71 5.26
N GLN A 171 9.49 -10.00 5.79
CA GLN A 171 10.56 -9.39 5.01
C GLN A 171 11.92 -9.69 5.62
N SER A 172 12.88 -9.97 4.76
CA SER A 172 14.30 -10.03 5.13
C SER A 172 15.11 -9.23 4.13
N LYS A 173 16.03 -8.39 4.59
CA LYS A 173 16.97 -7.68 3.70
C LYS A 173 17.96 -8.61 2.99
N ARG A 174 17.98 -9.89 3.35
CA ARG A 174 18.83 -10.91 2.72
C ARG A 174 18.10 -11.57 1.56
N SER A 175 18.82 -11.92 0.49
CA SER A 175 18.34 -12.76 -0.61
C SER A 175 18.29 -14.22 -0.16
N LEU A 176 17.28 -14.59 0.62
CA LEU A 176 17.19 -15.91 1.26
C LEU A 176 16.98 -17.02 0.24
N VAL A 177 16.17 -16.77 -0.79
CA VAL A 177 15.82 -17.74 -1.83
C VAL A 177 17.01 -17.94 -2.76
N GLY A 178 17.65 -16.85 -3.22
CA GLY A 178 18.85 -16.90 -4.04
C GLY A 178 19.97 -17.66 -3.37
N ASN A 179 20.28 -17.31 -2.12
CA ASN A 179 21.32 -17.97 -1.33
C ASN A 179 21.02 -19.47 -1.07
N TYR A 180 19.74 -19.82 -0.88
CA TYR A 180 19.33 -21.23 -0.70
C TYR A 180 19.59 -22.06 -1.96
N PHE A 181 19.25 -21.55 -3.13
CA PHE A 181 19.50 -22.25 -4.39
C PHE A 181 21.00 -22.35 -4.70
N GLU A 182 21.77 -21.29 -4.44
CA GLU A 182 23.23 -21.30 -4.58
C GLU A 182 23.84 -22.34 -3.66
N TYR A 183 23.43 -22.44 -2.41
CA TYR A 183 23.88 -23.47 -1.47
C TYR A 183 23.59 -24.89 -1.96
N GLN A 184 22.48 -25.07 -2.67
CA GLN A 184 22.16 -26.37 -3.30
C GLN A 184 22.89 -26.63 -4.62
N GLY A 185 23.81 -25.78 -5.05
CA GLY A 185 24.52 -25.86 -6.32
C GLY A 185 23.63 -25.64 -7.55
N ARG A 186 22.47 -24.96 -7.36
CA ARG A 186 21.50 -24.61 -8.40
C ARG A 186 21.60 -23.11 -8.66
N ASN A 187 21.81 -22.74 -9.91
CA ASN A 187 21.80 -21.35 -10.34
C ASN A 187 20.40 -21.05 -10.90
N LEU A 188 19.53 -20.45 -10.09
CA LEU A 188 18.24 -19.96 -10.54
C LEU A 188 18.34 -18.45 -10.69
N ASP A 189 18.10 -17.99 -11.90
CA ASP A 189 17.86 -16.58 -12.17
C ASP A 189 16.48 -16.24 -11.59
N ILE A 190 16.49 -15.75 -10.35
CA ILE A 190 15.26 -15.39 -9.65
C ILE A 190 14.79 -14.08 -10.24
N GLU A 191 13.88 -14.17 -11.18
CA GLU A 191 13.31 -12.99 -11.79
C GLU A 191 12.46 -12.22 -10.79
N LYS A 192 12.95 -11.04 -10.45
CA LYS A 192 12.30 -10.07 -9.58
C LYS A 192 10.92 -9.72 -10.13
N LYS A 193 9.88 -9.96 -9.34
CA LYS A 193 8.48 -9.53 -9.60
C LYS A 193 7.88 -9.98 -10.94
N LYS A 194 8.34 -11.07 -11.57
CA LYS A 194 7.66 -11.57 -12.76
C LYS A 194 6.36 -12.26 -12.43
N TYR A 195 5.32 -11.77 -13.06
CA TYR A 195 3.93 -12.20 -12.91
C TYR A 195 3.69 -13.65 -13.32
N GLU A 196 4.49 -14.16 -14.28
CA GLU A 196 4.28 -15.44 -14.94
C GLU A 196 4.99 -16.61 -14.24
N GLU A 197 5.98 -16.34 -13.38
CA GLU A 197 6.74 -17.34 -12.66
C GLU A 197 6.60 -17.13 -11.15
N ASN A 198 5.37 -17.32 -10.62
CA ASN A 198 5.09 -17.18 -9.21
C ASN A 198 5.82 -18.26 -8.39
N MET A 199 6.93 -17.89 -7.76
CA MET A 199 7.49 -18.70 -6.69
C MET A 199 6.64 -18.55 -5.44
N PHE A 200 6.45 -19.64 -4.72
CA PHE A 200 5.72 -19.66 -3.48
C PHE A 200 6.29 -20.66 -2.49
N LEU A 201 6.17 -20.35 -1.21
CA LEU A 201 6.32 -21.33 -0.16
C LEU A 201 5.00 -22.10 -0.04
N TYR A 202 5.08 -23.42 0.00
CA TYR A 202 3.90 -24.25 0.17
C TYR A 202 3.84 -24.80 1.59
N ASP A 203 2.74 -24.53 2.27
CA ASP A 203 2.42 -25.13 3.55
C ASP A 203 1.42 -26.27 3.33
N PRO A 204 1.87 -27.55 3.43
CA PRO A 204 0.99 -28.70 3.18
C PRO A 204 -0.05 -28.90 4.26
N GLU A 205 0.16 -28.43 5.50
CA GLU A 205 -0.80 -28.61 6.59
C GLU A 205 -2.04 -27.73 6.40
N ARG A 206 -1.84 -26.51 5.90
CA ARG A 206 -2.91 -25.55 5.64
C ARG A 206 -3.32 -25.48 4.17
N ASN A 207 -2.61 -26.21 3.30
CA ASN A 207 -2.75 -26.12 1.84
C ASN A 207 -2.61 -24.69 1.28
N ASN A 208 -1.76 -23.87 1.92
CA ASN A 208 -1.54 -22.49 1.56
C ASN A 208 -0.30 -22.32 0.68
N LYS A 209 -0.41 -21.41 -0.30
CA LYS A 209 0.70 -20.98 -1.15
C LYS A 209 1.01 -19.51 -0.84
N TYR A 210 2.16 -19.25 -0.24
CA TYR A 210 2.64 -17.91 0.10
C TYR A 210 3.55 -17.40 -1.02
N PRO A 211 3.14 -16.41 -1.81
CA PRO A 211 4.01 -15.83 -2.83
C PRO A 211 5.29 -15.29 -2.21
N ILE A 212 6.41 -15.59 -2.86
CA ILE A 212 7.74 -15.13 -2.44
C ILE A 212 8.44 -14.50 -3.64
N TYR A 213 9.03 -13.33 -3.43
CA TYR A 213 9.89 -12.69 -4.42
C TYR A 213 11.06 -11.98 -3.75
N GLU A 214 12.09 -11.69 -4.55
CA GLU A 214 13.26 -10.94 -4.12
C GLU A 214 13.43 -9.70 -4.99
N ASP A 215 13.88 -8.62 -4.37
CA ASP A 215 14.25 -7.38 -5.02
C ASP A 215 15.49 -6.76 -4.34
N GLU A 216 15.83 -5.51 -4.63
CA GLU A 216 16.97 -4.82 -4.00
C GLU A 216 16.84 -4.67 -2.49
N ASN A 217 15.62 -4.77 -1.97
CA ASN A 217 15.33 -4.70 -0.54
C ASN A 217 15.29 -6.08 0.14
N GLY A 218 15.59 -7.15 -0.61
CA GLY A 218 15.70 -8.51 -0.11
C GLY A 218 14.51 -9.40 -0.44
N THR A 219 14.19 -10.33 0.46
CA THR A 219 13.14 -11.34 0.29
C THR A 219 11.84 -10.89 0.94
N HIS A 220 10.73 -11.02 0.20
CA HIS A 220 9.38 -10.72 0.66
C HIS A 220 8.50 -11.97 0.55
N ILE A 221 7.78 -12.29 1.61
CA ILE A 221 6.78 -13.37 1.65
C ILE A 221 5.42 -12.71 1.86
N MET A 222 4.50 -12.95 0.92
CA MET A 222 3.19 -12.33 0.89
C MET A 222 2.11 -13.28 1.41
N SER A 223 0.97 -12.72 1.80
CA SER A 223 -0.21 -13.48 2.23
C SER A 223 -0.69 -14.46 1.16
N PRO A 224 -1.25 -15.62 1.56
CA PRO A 224 -1.79 -16.58 0.60
C PRO A 224 -3.06 -16.05 -0.08
N ASN A 225 -3.81 -15.19 0.60
CA ASN A 225 -5.06 -14.60 0.13
C ASN A 225 -4.88 -13.08 -0.07
N ASP A 226 -5.78 -12.48 -0.82
CA ASP A 226 -5.88 -11.03 -0.95
C ASP A 226 -6.98 -10.50 -0.04
N ILE A 227 -6.71 -9.39 0.65
CA ILE A 227 -7.77 -8.67 1.35
C ILE A 227 -8.78 -8.17 0.32
N CYS A 228 -10.07 -8.32 0.63
CA CYS A 228 -11.17 -7.63 -0.01
C CYS A 228 -12.18 -7.20 1.05
N PHE A 229 -12.38 -5.90 1.20
CA PHE A 229 -13.25 -5.30 2.22
C PHE A 229 -14.37 -4.46 1.59
N ILE A 230 -14.74 -4.78 0.32
CA ILE A 230 -15.69 -3.97 -0.46
C ILE A 230 -17.13 -4.11 0.05
N ASP A 231 -17.46 -5.21 0.68
CA ASP A 231 -18.76 -5.55 1.22
C ASP A 231 -18.97 -5.11 2.70
N GLU A 232 -17.92 -4.54 3.33
CA GLU A 232 -17.94 -4.08 4.71
C GLU A 232 -17.37 -2.65 4.87
N LEU A 233 -17.42 -1.84 3.81
CA LEU A 233 -16.83 -0.49 3.78
C LEU A 233 -17.48 0.48 4.76
N GLU A 234 -18.75 0.27 5.09
CA GLU A 234 -19.53 1.13 5.97
C GLU A 234 -18.86 1.34 7.33
N GLU A 235 -18.25 0.32 7.88
CA GLU A 235 -17.60 0.38 9.19
C GLU A 235 -16.42 1.35 9.21
N LEU A 236 -15.57 1.30 8.16
CA LEU A 236 -14.41 2.20 8.04
C LEU A 236 -14.83 3.64 7.68
N ILE A 237 -15.92 3.78 6.92
CA ILE A 237 -16.48 5.09 6.53
C ILE A 237 -17.16 5.75 7.73
N ASP A 238 -17.91 5.00 8.53
CA ASP A 238 -18.57 5.48 9.74
C ASP A 238 -17.54 5.85 10.83
N ALA A 239 -16.42 5.11 10.90
CA ALA A 239 -15.28 5.47 11.73
C ALA A 239 -14.48 6.68 11.19
N GLU A 240 -14.86 7.26 10.05
CA GLU A 240 -14.17 8.41 9.42
C GLU A 240 -12.69 8.15 9.14
N VAL A 241 -12.34 6.92 8.68
CA VAL A 241 -11.00 6.63 8.18
C VAL A 241 -10.73 7.53 6.96
N ALA A 242 -9.57 8.20 6.95
CA ALA A 242 -9.30 9.27 5.99
C ALA A 242 -8.90 8.76 4.60
N SER A 243 -8.23 7.60 4.53
CA SER A 243 -7.73 7.01 3.27
C SER A 243 -7.89 5.50 3.25
N LEU A 244 -8.42 5.00 2.16
CA LEU A 244 -8.66 3.59 1.89
C LEU A 244 -7.75 3.18 0.73
N LYS A 245 -6.84 2.21 0.99
CA LYS A 245 -5.81 1.82 0.02
C LYS A 245 -6.15 0.53 -0.71
N VAL A 246 -6.13 0.60 -2.04
CA VAL A 246 -6.09 -0.55 -2.95
C VAL A 246 -4.64 -0.80 -3.38
N ASP A 247 -4.07 -1.93 -2.96
CA ASP A 247 -2.68 -2.28 -3.24
C ASP A 247 -2.55 -3.17 -4.48
N GLY A 248 -1.78 -2.71 -5.47
CA GLY A 248 -1.58 -3.37 -6.76
C GLY A 248 -0.32 -4.24 -6.85
N VAL A 249 0.38 -4.49 -5.73
CA VAL A 249 1.58 -5.35 -5.73
C VAL A 249 1.26 -6.72 -6.32
N LEU A 250 2.06 -7.15 -7.30
CA LEU A 250 1.89 -8.41 -8.05
C LEU A 250 0.55 -8.53 -8.80
N LYS A 251 -0.13 -7.42 -9.11
CA LYS A 251 -1.36 -7.38 -9.90
C LYS A 251 -1.12 -6.76 -11.29
N SER A 252 -2.03 -7.05 -12.24
CA SER A 252 -2.01 -6.39 -13.55
C SER A 252 -2.64 -5.01 -13.47
N SER A 253 -2.22 -4.08 -14.35
CA SER A 253 -2.84 -2.76 -14.47
C SER A 253 -4.33 -2.85 -14.76
N ALA A 254 -4.75 -3.76 -15.66
CA ALA A 254 -6.16 -3.95 -16.00
C ALA A 254 -7.00 -4.36 -14.78
N TYR A 255 -6.49 -5.30 -13.97
CA TYR A 255 -7.15 -5.73 -12.74
C TYR A 255 -7.34 -4.56 -11.76
N ILE A 256 -6.28 -3.80 -11.49
CA ILE A 256 -6.34 -2.70 -10.52
C ILE A 256 -7.25 -1.57 -10.99
N ILE A 257 -7.29 -1.27 -12.29
CA ILE A 257 -8.21 -0.26 -12.83
C ILE A 257 -9.67 -0.70 -12.59
N GLU A 258 -10.03 -1.96 -12.86
CA GLU A 258 -11.40 -2.45 -12.66
C GLU A 258 -11.76 -2.53 -11.16
N VAL A 259 -10.84 -2.98 -10.30
CA VAL A 259 -11.02 -2.98 -8.84
C VAL A 259 -11.24 -1.55 -8.33
N THR A 260 -10.46 -0.58 -8.81
CA THR A 260 -10.61 0.84 -8.43
C THR A 260 -11.99 1.38 -8.77
N LYS A 261 -12.53 1.08 -9.96
CA LYS A 261 -13.91 1.47 -10.35
C LYS A 261 -14.96 0.92 -9.39
N LYS A 262 -14.82 -0.36 -8.97
CA LYS A 262 -15.75 -1.01 -8.07
C LYS A 262 -15.69 -0.40 -6.67
N TYR A 263 -14.49 -0.19 -6.12
CA TYR A 263 -14.34 0.49 -4.84
C TYR A 263 -14.84 1.93 -4.88
N ARG A 264 -14.59 2.66 -5.97
CA ARG A 264 -15.14 4.02 -6.12
C ARG A 264 -16.66 4.01 -6.08
N LYS A 265 -17.30 3.12 -6.86
CA LYS A 265 -18.75 2.94 -6.84
C LYS A 265 -19.27 2.58 -5.44
N ALA A 266 -18.63 1.63 -4.76
CA ALA A 266 -19.01 1.21 -3.42
C ALA A 266 -18.90 2.35 -2.40
N ILE A 267 -17.78 3.10 -2.40
CA ILE A 267 -17.56 4.24 -1.51
C ILE A 267 -18.59 5.35 -1.76
N ASP A 268 -18.86 5.66 -3.03
CA ASP A 268 -19.83 6.70 -3.40
C ASP A 268 -21.22 6.35 -2.90
N LEU A 269 -21.69 5.14 -3.19
CA LEU A 269 -22.99 4.65 -2.73
C LEU A 269 -23.04 4.58 -1.20
N CYS A 270 -21.99 4.07 -0.55
CA CYS A 270 -21.96 3.97 0.90
C CYS A 270 -22.10 5.33 1.61
N VAL A 271 -21.58 6.40 1.00
CA VAL A 271 -21.67 7.77 1.54
C VAL A 271 -22.97 8.47 1.15
N GLU A 272 -23.45 8.31 -0.09
CA GLU A 272 -24.54 9.06 -0.68
C GLU A 272 -25.91 8.37 -0.53
N ASP A 273 -25.95 7.04 -0.65
CA ASP A 273 -27.15 6.18 -0.59
C ASP A 273 -26.81 4.81 -0.02
N ARG A 274 -26.85 4.69 1.30
CA ARG A 274 -26.48 3.48 2.03
C ARG A 274 -27.31 2.25 1.65
N ASP A 275 -28.60 2.44 1.38
CA ASP A 275 -29.49 1.34 0.97
C ASP A 275 -29.06 0.81 -0.41
N ALA A 276 -28.75 1.70 -1.35
CA ALA A 276 -28.23 1.31 -2.66
C ALA A 276 -26.86 0.60 -2.56
N TYR A 277 -26.02 0.97 -1.59
CA TYR A 277 -24.77 0.23 -1.32
C TYR A 277 -25.07 -1.20 -0.85
N TYR A 278 -25.98 -1.40 0.09
CA TYR A 278 -26.36 -2.73 0.58
C TYR A 278 -26.96 -3.61 -0.53
N ASP A 279 -27.68 -3.01 -1.48
CA ASP A 279 -28.26 -3.75 -2.62
C ASP A 279 -27.19 -4.30 -3.59
N VAL A 280 -26.00 -3.68 -3.65
CA VAL A 280 -24.98 -4.02 -4.68
C VAL A 280 -23.65 -4.56 -4.11
N LYS A 281 -23.40 -4.47 -2.81
CA LYS A 281 -22.09 -4.79 -2.22
C LYS A 281 -21.66 -6.24 -2.47
N ASP A 282 -22.57 -7.19 -2.34
CA ASP A 282 -22.32 -8.62 -2.58
C ASP A 282 -22.03 -8.92 -4.06
N ASP A 283 -22.68 -8.21 -4.97
CA ASP A 283 -22.44 -8.36 -6.40
C ASP A 283 -21.07 -7.76 -6.78
N LEU A 284 -20.70 -6.63 -6.20
CA LEU A 284 -19.36 -6.04 -6.39
C LEU A 284 -18.25 -6.96 -5.87
N TYR A 285 -18.48 -7.62 -4.72
CA TYR A 285 -17.54 -8.62 -4.20
C TYR A 285 -17.37 -9.78 -5.17
N LYS A 286 -18.48 -10.38 -5.64
CA LYS A 286 -18.46 -11.49 -6.62
C LYS A 286 -17.77 -11.11 -7.93
N GLU A 287 -18.03 -9.90 -8.43
CA GLU A 287 -17.37 -9.40 -9.64
C GLU A 287 -15.84 -9.26 -9.45
N ILE A 288 -15.36 -8.91 -8.24
CA ILE A 288 -13.93 -8.90 -7.94
C ILE A 288 -13.41 -10.34 -7.84
N GLU A 289 -14.15 -11.24 -7.18
CA GLU A 289 -13.77 -12.65 -7.04
C GLU A 289 -13.60 -13.34 -8.40
N GLU A 290 -14.51 -13.08 -9.36
CA GLU A 290 -14.43 -13.60 -10.73
C GLU A 290 -13.20 -13.11 -11.51
N MET A 291 -12.67 -11.93 -11.16
CA MET A 291 -11.47 -11.37 -11.78
C MET A 291 -10.16 -11.83 -11.12
N GLN A 292 -10.25 -12.51 -9.98
CA GLN A 292 -9.06 -12.94 -9.24
C GLN A 292 -8.18 -13.89 -10.04
N PRO A 293 -6.85 -13.76 -9.92
CA PRO A 293 -5.95 -14.77 -10.46
C PRO A 293 -6.23 -16.15 -9.87
N VAL A 294 -6.11 -17.20 -10.69
CA VAL A 294 -6.27 -18.58 -10.26
C VAL A 294 -5.38 -18.86 -9.03
N ASN A 295 -5.95 -19.51 -8.01
CA ASN A 295 -5.31 -19.81 -6.73
C ASN A 295 -5.00 -18.60 -5.83
N ARG A 296 -5.71 -17.49 -5.99
CA ARG A 296 -5.63 -16.33 -5.11
C ARG A 296 -7.01 -16.00 -4.55
N PRO A 297 -7.49 -16.71 -3.52
CA PRO A 297 -8.79 -16.42 -2.91
C PRO A 297 -8.77 -15.07 -2.22
N LEU A 298 -9.97 -14.49 -2.06
CA LEU A 298 -10.21 -13.31 -1.25
C LEU A 298 -10.45 -13.70 0.20
N ASP A 299 -10.07 -12.83 1.13
CA ASP A 299 -10.48 -12.87 2.53
C ASP A 299 -10.59 -11.47 3.13
N THR A 300 -11.01 -11.38 4.38
CA THR A 300 -11.10 -10.12 5.13
C THR A 300 -9.82 -9.79 5.92
N GLY A 301 -8.72 -10.50 5.68
CA GLY A 301 -7.48 -10.29 6.43
C GLY A 301 -7.66 -10.55 7.93
N PHE A 302 -7.33 -9.53 8.73
CA PHE A 302 -7.47 -9.56 10.20
C PHE A 302 -8.70 -8.80 10.71
N PHE A 303 -9.47 -8.14 9.87
CA PHE A 303 -10.55 -7.26 10.30
C PHE A 303 -11.54 -7.92 11.28
N PHE A 304 -11.84 -9.21 11.12
CA PHE A 304 -12.76 -9.94 11.98
C PHE A 304 -12.10 -11.08 12.79
N LYS A 305 -10.78 -11.02 12.95
CA LYS A 305 -10.03 -12.00 13.76
C LYS A 305 -9.72 -11.41 15.13
N GLU A 306 -9.92 -12.24 16.16
CA GLU A 306 -9.38 -11.90 17.49
C GLU A 306 -7.85 -11.88 17.43
N THR A 307 -7.25 -10.79 17.87
CA THR A 307 -5.80 -10.69 17.98
C THR A 307 -5.35 -11.52 19.19
N VAL A 308 -4.64 -12.62 18.93
CA VAL A 308 -4.04 -13.44 19.97
C VAL A 308 -2.60 -13.00 20.15
N TYR A 309 -2.30 -12.39 21.29
CA TYR A 309 -0.96 -11.98 21.69
C TYR A 309 -0.22 -13.11 22.43
#